data_68df0f0122e9fec7c076a1d22881b565
#
_entry.id   68df0f0122e9fec7c076a1d22881b565
#
_cell.length_a   1.000
_cell.length_b   1.000
_cell.length_c   1.000
_cell.angle_alpha   90.00
_cell.angle_beta   90.00
_cell.angle_gamma   90.00
#
_symmetry.space_group_name_H-M   'P 1'
#
loop_
_entity.id
_entity.type
_entity.pdbx_description
1 polymer ?
#
loop_
_entity_poly.entity_id
_entity_poly.type
_entity_poly.pdbx_seq_one_letter_code
_entity_poly.pdbx_strand_id
1 'polypeptide(L)'
;MTVSSLAKKIIGVNNIVVENVDLETTEKGEQLVIQARPWKSSQKRCSVCGRECPSFDRGKGLRRWRAPDFGNSVKVYIEAEAPRVRCPEHGVVVQQVPWARHRSGFTKNFEDIAVWLSLHLSRKACSEYLRVSWDSVGPMITRVEKDLSEGHNRYDSLVRIAIDETSYKKGHKYLTLILNHDTNAVVWIGRGYGKSVLEQFFAELTPEQRAAIQLVSGDGARWIKDTVQAYCPGATFCMSKKWDTNTNPATAPLKRLFRRILLFINNWSHFLRRFT
;
A
#
# COMPACT_ATOMS: atom_id res chain seq x y z
N MET A 1 -2.54 -32.62 16.48
CA MET A 1 -2.04 -31.56 15.59
C MET A 1 -0.52 -31.61 15.63
N THR A 2 0.16 -31.66 14.46
CA THR A 2 1.64 -31.71 14.39
C THR A 2 2.22 -30.29 14.55
N VAL A 3 3.50 -30.20 14.98
CA VAL A 3 4.24 -28.92 15.06
C VAL A 3 4.23 -28.19 13.69
N SER A 4 4.44 -28.93 12.61
CA SER A 4 4.41 -28.37 11.25
C SER A 4 3.02 -27.81 10.88
N SER A 5 1.93 -28.43 11.34
CA SER A 5 0.56 -27.95 11.09
C SER A 5 0.29 -26.67 11.90
N LEU A 6 0.78 -26.60 13.13
CA LEU A 6 0.68 -25.40 13.96
C LEU A 6 1.49 -24.24 13.36
N ALA A 7 2.74 -24.51 12.95
CA ALA A 7 3.60 -23.50 12.32
C ALA A 7 2.96 -22.90 11.06
N LYS A 8 2.35 -23.71 10.19
CA LYS A 8 1.59 -23.22 9.03
C LYS A 8 0.45 -22.28 9.40
N LYS A 9 -0.26 -22.58 10.49
CA LYS A 9 -1.34 -21.71 10.98
C LYS A 9 -0.80 -20.40 11.56
N ILE A 10 0.32 -20.44 12.30
CA ILE A 10 0.97 -19.25 12.87
C ILE A 10 1.38 -18.28 11.75
N ILE A 11 2.04 -18.78 10.70
CA ILE A 11 2.52 -17.93 9.60
C ILE A 11 1.43 -17.60 8.57
N GLY A 12 0.29 -18.29 8.60
CA GLY A 12 -0.84 -18.04 7.71
C GLY A 12 -0.52 -18.22 6.22
N VAL A 13 0.39 -19.15 5.88
CA VAL A 13 0.84 -19.35 4.49
C VAL A 13 0.49 -20.75 4.02
N ASN A 14 -0.15 -20.82 2.87
CA ASN A 14 -0.41 -22.05 2.14
C ASN A 14 0.72 -22.33 1.11
N ASN A 15 0.73 -23.50 0.50
CA ASN A 15 1.69 -23.90 -0.55
C ASN A 15 3.15 -23.94 -0.09
N ILE A 16 3.36 -24.30 1.19
CA ILE A 16 4.69 -24.49 1.78
C ILE A 16 4.83 -25.88 2.42
N VAL A 17 6.06 -26.34 2.47
CA VAL A 17 6.49 -27.46 3.30
C VAL A 17 7.30 -26.89 4.45
N VAL A 18 6.88 -27.14 5.68
CA VAL A 18 7.65 -26.85 6.89
C VAL A 18 8.57 -28.04 7.12
N GLU A 19 9.87 -27.78 7.16
CA GLU A 19 10.91 -28.79 7.30
C GLU A 19 11.35 -28.91 8.75
N ASN A 20 11.54 -27.78 9.43
CA ASN A 20 11.90 -27.74 10.85
C ASN A 20 11.31 -26.49 11.54
N VAL A 21 11.22 -26.51 12.85
CA VAL A 21 10.76 -25.40 13.70
C VAL A 21 11.65 -25.36 14.93
N ASP A 22 12.43 -24.29 15.08
CA ASP A 22 13.38 -24.09 16.15
C ASP A 22 13.04 -22.84 16.96
N LEU A 23 13.21 -22.91 18.28
CA LEU A 23 13.15 -21.76 19.18
C LEU A 23 14.59 -21.36 19.54
N GLU A 24 15.03 -20.24 18.99
CA GLU A 24 16.35 -19.67 19.22
C GLU A 24 16.28 -18.61 20.34
N THR A 25 17.15 -18.71 21.33
CA THR A 25 17.34 -17.65 22.33
C THR A 25 18.53 -16.77 21.90
N THR A 26 18.27 -15.48 21.70
CA THR A 26 19.29 -14.49 21.32
C THR A 26 19.38 -13.39 22.36
N GLU A 27 20.40 -12.55 22.29
CA GLU A 27 20.51 -11.35 23.13
C GLU A 27 19.31 -10.39 22.97
N LYS A 28 18.59 -10.47 21.86
CA LYS A 28 17.40 -9.65 21.53
C LYS A 28 16.07 -10.35 21.88
N GLY A 29 16.13 -11.44 22.62
CA GLY A 29 14.99 -12.24 23.04
C GLY A 29 14.79 -13.51 22.21
N GLU A 30 13.69 -14.20 22.45
CA GLU A 30 13.34 -15.45 21.77
C GLU A 30 12.86 -15.21 20.34
N GLN A 31 13.24 -16.13 19.47
CA GLN A 31 12.88 -16.13 18.06
C GLN A 31 12.43 -17.52 17.65
N LEU A 32 11.25 -17.63 17.05
CA LEU A 32 10.77 -18.85 16.43
C LEU A 32 11.19 -18.85 14.95
N VAL A 33 12.05 -19.78 14.58
CA VAL A 33 12.56 -19.93 13.21
C VAL A 33 11.89 -21.12 12.56
N ILE A 34 11.13 -20.91 11.51
CA ILE A 34 10.41 -21.92 10.74
C ILE A 34 11.16 -22.14 9.43
N GLN A 35 11.89 -23.24 9.34
CA GLN A 35 12.56 -23.64 8.11
C GLN A 35 11.52 -24.20 7.15
N ALA A 36 11.42 -23.60 5.98
CA ALA A 36 10.38 -23.92 5.03
C ALA A 36 10.87 -23.83 3.58
N ARG A 37 10.18 -24.52 2.70
CA ARG A 37 10.35 -24.37 1.24
C ARG A 37 9.00 -24.25 0.54
N PRO A 38 8.94 -23.59 -0.63
CA PRO A 38 7.75 -23.61 -1.48
C PRO A 38 7.43 -25.02 -1.97
N TRP A 39 6.17 -25.28 -2.26
CA TRP A 39 5.81 -26.50 -3.02
C TRP A 39 6.52 -26.50 -4.38
N LYS A 40 6.80 -27.71 -4.92
CA LYS A 40 7.48 -27.85 -6.21
C LYS A 40 6.79 -27.07 -7.33
N SER A 41 5.45 -27.04 -7.35
CA SER A 41 4.64 -26.31 -8.32
C SER A 41 4.76 -24.78 -8.22
N SER A 42 5.23 -24.25 -7.08
CA SER A 42 5.42 -22.81 -6.81
C SER A 42 6.88 -22.37 -6.99
N GLN A 43 7.79 -23.31 -7.31
CA GLN A 43 9.20 -23.01 -7.53
C GLN A 43 9.46 -22.52 -8.95
N LYS A 44 10.67 -22.00 -9.17
CA LYS A 44 11.16 -21.51 -10.48
C LYS A 44 10.28 -20.41 -11.11
N ARG A 45 9.66 -19.56 -10.30
CA ARG A 45 8.84 -18.45 -10.78
C ARG A 45 9.54 -17.11 -10.54
N CYS A 46 9.43 -16.21 -11.50
CA CYS A 46 9.89 -14.84 -11.36
C CYS A 46 9.14 -14.12 -10.22
N SER A 47 9.87 -13.51 -9.29
CA SER A 47 9.24 -12.78 -8.17
C SER A 47 8.53 -11.48 -8.58
N VAL A 48 8.69 -11.04 -9.83
CA VAL A 48 8.06 -9.82 -10.34
C VAL A 48 6.78 -10.14 -11.11
N CYS A 49 6.83 -11.03 -12.10
CA CYS A 49 5.69 -11.34 -12.97
C CYS A 49 5.08 -12.73 -12.75
N GLY A 50 5.60 -13.54 -11.82
CA GLY A 50 5.08 -14.88 -11.53
C GLY A 50 5.31 -15.93 -12.62
N ARG A 51 5.87 -15.56 -13.79
CA ARG A 51 6.14 -16.49 -14.91
C ARG A 51 7.14 -17.57 -14.48
N GLU A 52 6.93 -18.79 -14.94
CA GLU A 52 7.90 -19.87 -14.79
C GLU A 52 9.16 -19.57 -15.62
N CYS A 53 10.33 -19.75 -15.00
CA CYS A 53 11.61 -19.36 -15.55
C CYS A 53 12.67 -20.42 -15.23
N PRO A 54 13.69 -20.62 -16.10
CA PRO A 54 14.80 -21.49 -15.79
C PRO A 54 15.57 -21.01 -14.55
N SER A 55 16.06 -21.98 -13.77
CA SER A 55 16.94 -21.70 -12.64
C SER A 55 18.23 -21.04 -13.11
N PHE A 56 18.75 -20.08 -12.35
CA PHE A 56 20.01 -19.42 -12.64
C PHE A 56 21.11 -19.90 -11.70
N ASP A 57 20.96 -19.68 -10.40
CA ASP A 57 21.89 -20.14 -9.37
C ASP A 57 21.20 -20.25 -7.98
N ARG A 58 21.97 -20.65 -6.96
CA ARG A 58 21.46 -20.76 -5.57
C ARG A 58 21.30 -19.41 -4.84
N GLY A 59 21.68 -18.30 -5.47
CA GLY A 59 21.63 -16.98 -4.84
C GLY A 59 22.61 -16.85 -3.67
N LYS A 60 22.17 -16.17 -2.61
CA LYS A 60 22.99 -15.94 -1.39
C LYS A 60 22.77 -17.01 -0.30
N GLY A 61 22.14 -18.13 -0.62
CA GLY A 61 21.80 -19.17 0.35
C GLY A 61 20.56 -18.87 1.16
N LEU A 62 20.59 -19.25 2.44
CA LEU A 62 19.48 -19.07 3.38
C LEU A 62 19.17 -17.60 3.61
N ARG A 63 17.87 -17.30 3.67
CA ARG A 63 17.33 -15.98 3.92
C ARG A 63 16.18 -16.08 4.92
N ARG A 64 16.08 -15.08 5.79
CA ARG A 64 14.98 -14.95 6.77
C ARG A 64 13.99 -13.87 6.35
N TRP A 65 12.70 -14.15 6.55
CA TRP A 65 11.60 -13.20 6.40
C TRP A 65 10.86 -13.10 7.72
N ARG A 66 10.70 -11.89 8.20
CA ARG A 66 9.98 -11.60 9.43
C ARG A 66 8.49 -11.84 9.25
N ALA A 67 7.89 -12.68 10.07
CA ALA A 67 6.45 -12.93 10.17
C ALA A 67 5.85 -12.19 11.38
N PRO A 68 4.53 -12.10 11.51
CA PRO A 68 3.88 -11.61 12.72
C PRO A 68 4.36 -12.39 13.97
N ASP A 69 4.44 -11.68 15.09
CA ASP A 69 4.93 -12.25 16.33
C ASP A 69 4.02 -13.37 16.85
N PHE A 70 4.61 -14.35 17.50
CA PHE A 70 3.88 -15.34 18.27
C PHE A 70 3.70 -14.81 19.69
N GLY A 71 2.45 -14.52 20.07
CA GLY A 71 2.18 -13.73 21.25
C GLY A 71 2.79 -12.31 21.12
N ASN A 72 3.10 -11.68 22.24
CA ASN A 72 3.65 -10.32 22.27
C ASN A 72 5.19 -10.28 22.39
N SER A 73 5.86 -11.42 22.52
CA SER A 73 7.28 -11.50 22.86
C SER A 73 8.14 -12.18 21.81
N VAL A 74 7.69 -13.30 21.25
CA VAL A 74 8.50 -14.15 20.38
C VAL A 74 8.43 -13.66 18.94
N LYS A 75 9.58 -13.25 18.38
CA LYS A 75 9.68 -12.90 16.97
C LYS A 75 9.65 -14.16 16.11
N VAL A 76 8.86 -14.15 15.03
CA VAL A 76 8.76 -15.29 14.11
C VAL A 76 9.46 -14.98 12.80
N TYR A 77 10.23 -15.94 12.32
CA TYR A 77 10.90 -15.87 11.02
C TYR A 77 10.60 -17.12 10.19
N ILE A 78 10.40 -16.93 8.89
CA ILE A 78 10.50 -18.01 7.91
C ILE A 78 11.92 -17.98 7.38
N GLU A 79 12.62 -19.12 7.44
CA GLU A 79 13.93 -19.30 6.87
C GLU A 79 13.85 -20.26 5.68
N ALA A 80 14.41 -19.87 4.54
CA ALA A 80 14.39 -20.67 3.33
C ALA A 80 15.54 -20.30 2.40
N GLU A 81 15.90 -21.22 1.51
CA GLU A 81 16.76 -20.89 0.37
C GLU A 81 16.08 -19.87 -0.55
N ALA A 82 16.88 -18.98 -1.11
CA ALA A 82 16.43 -17.91 -2.01
C ALA A 82 17.16 -18.00 -3.37
N PRO A 83 16.96 -19.08 -4.15
CA PRO A 83 17.62 -19.25 -5.45
C PRO A 83 17.17 -18.15 -6.43
N ARG A 84 17.99 -17.94 -7.48
CA ARG A 84 17.65 -16.99 -8.54
C ARG A 84 17.18 -17.71 -9.80
N VAL A 85 16.33 -17.03 -10.55
CA VAL A 85 15.80 -17.47 -11.85
C VAL A 85 16.12 -16.42 -12.92
N ARG A 86 16.22 -16.84 -14.17
CA ARG A 86 16.42 -15.95 -15.32
C ARG A 86 15.09 -15.68 -16.02
N CYS A 87 14.50 -14.53 -15.77
CA CYS A 87 13.29 -14.10 -16.44
C CYS A 87 13.61 -13.38 -17.75
N PRO A 88 12.91 -13.64 -18.86
CA PRO A 88 13.13 -12.93 -20.13
C PRO A 88 12.87 -11.41 -20.02
N GLU A 89 11.92 -11.00 -19.19
CA GLU A 89 11.52 -9.59 -19.03
C GLU A 89 12.31 -8.88 -17.91
N HIS A 90 12.61 -9.59 -16.80
CA HIS A 90 13.14 -8.97 -15.58
C HIS A 90 14.61 -9.36 -15.31
N GLY A 91 15.24 -10.12 -16.22
CA GLY A 91 16.61 -10.57 -16.05
C GLY A 91 16.76 -11.56 -14.89
N VAL A 92 17.91 -11.52 -14.21
CA VAL A 92 18.19 -12.40 -13.08
C VAL A 92 17.58 -11.82 -11.80
N VAL A 93 16.58 -12.51 -11.27
CA VAL A 93 15.86 -12.12 -10.06
C VAL A 93 15.77 -13.29 -9.07
N VAL A 94 15.53 -12.99 -7.80
CA VAL A 94 15.23 -14.02 -6.80
C VAL A 94 13.93 -14.72 -7.17
N GLN A 95 13.87 -16.02 -6.99
CA GLN A 95 12.65 -16.81 -7.16
C GLN A 95 11.52 -16.27 -6.27
N GLN A 96 10.30 -16.32 -6.80
CA GLN A 96 9.10 -16.02 -6.02
C GLN A 96 8.95 -17.00 -4.85
N VAL A 97 8.59 -16.49 -3.70
CA VAL A 97 8.19 -17.28 -2.54
C VAL A 97 6.73 -16.96 -2.17
N PRO A 98 5.93 -17.94 -1.74
CA PRO A 98 4.51 -17.70 -1.50
C PRO A 98 4.23 -16.76 -0.32
N TRP A 99 5.16 -16.67 0.62
CA TRP A 99 5.00 -15.90 1.86
C TRP A 99 5.44 -14.45 1.78
N ALA A 100 6.17 -14.01 0.75
CA ALA A 100 6.71 -12.66 0.71
C ALA A 100 6.53 -12.00 -0.66
N ARG A 101 6.41 -10.68 -0.65
CA ARG A 101 6.42 -9.83 -1.85
C ARG A 101 7.83 -9.67 -2.40
N HIS A 102 7.93 -9.31 -3.68
CA HIS A 102 9.21 -9.04 -4.32
C HIS A 102 10.04 -8.03 -3.51
N ARG A 103 11.32 -8.34 -3.29
CA ARG A 103 12.27 -7.53 -2.49
C ARG A 103 11.86 -7.27 -1.03
N SER A 104 10.90 -8.00 -0.49
CA SER A 104 10.54 -7.88 0.91
C SER A 104 11.45 -8.74 1.81
N GLY A 105 11.75 -8.26 3.01
CA GLY A 105 12.29 -9.02 4.13
C GLY A 105 11.21 -9.44 5.14
N PHE A 106 9.93 -9.25 4.78
CA PHE A 106 8.77 -9.50 5.63
C PHE A 106 7.79 -10.40 4.90
N THR A 107 6.98 -11.14 5.66
CA THR A 107 5.88 -11.90 5.08
C THR A 107 4.75 -10.97 4.63
N LYS A 108 3.91 -11.45 3.70
CA LYS A 108 2.73 -10.70 3.23
C LYS A 108 1.84 -10.28 4.40
N ASN A 109 1.51 -11.22 5.30
CA ASN A 109 0.68 -10.94 6.48
C ASN A 109 1.30 -9.89 7.40
N PHE A 110 2.63 -9.89 7.57
CA PHE A 110 3.31 -8.88 8.37
C PHE A 110 3.15 -7.48 7.73
N GLU A 111 3.34 -7.38 6.42
CA GLU A 111 3.17 -6.12 5.69
C GLU A 111 1.72 -5.65 5.70
N ASP A 112 0.75 -6.55 5.56
CA ASP A 112 -0.67 -6.23 5.61
C ASP A 112 -1.08 -5.67 6.99
N ILE A 113 -0.57 -6.27 8.08
CA ILE A 113 -0.75 -5.74 9.44
C ILE A 113 -0.09 -4.37 9.58
N ALA A 114 1.13 -4.19 9.05
CA ALA A 114 1.83 -2.91 9.11
C ALA A 114 1.05 -1.80 8.38
N VAL A 115 0.47 -2.11 7.23
CA VAL A 115 -0.39 -1.18 6.48
C VAL A 115 -1.65 -0.85 7.27
N TRP A 116 -2.34 -1.85 7.80
CA TRP A 116 -3.54 -1.63 8.60
C TRP A 116 -3.25 -0.75 9.83
N LEU A 117 -2.17 -1.02 10.56
CA LEU A 117 -1.75 -0.20 11.70
C LEU A 117 -1.41 1.23 11.28
N SER A 118 -0.76 1.43 10.13
CA SER A 118 -0.38 2.76 9.64
C SER A 118 -1.56 3.64 9.24
N LEU A 119 -2.74 3.06 9.02
CA LEU A 119 -4.00 3.81 8.82
C LEU A 119 -4.56 4.37 10.14
N HIS A 120 -4.13 3.84 11.29
CA HIS A 120 -4.70 4.18 12.60
C HIS A 120 -3.69 4.81 13.55
N LEU A 121 -2.40 4.55 13.36
CA LEU A 121 -1.31 4.99 14.23
C LEU A 121 -0.32 5.87 13.47
N SER A 122 0.47 6.65 14.21
CA SER A 122 1.63 7.31 13.64
C SER A 122 2.68 6.28 13.20
N ARG A 123 3.50 6.64 12.22
CA ARG A 123 4.57 5.76 11.72
C ARG A 123 5.53 5.34 12.83
N LYS A 124 5.81 6.23 13.78
CA LYS A 124 6.63 5.93 14.96
C LYS A 124 5.97 4.85 15.82
N ALA A 125 4.71 5.03 16.21
CA ALA A 125 3.98 4.05 17.01
C ALA A 125 3.85 2.70 16.29
N CYS A 126 3.61 2.72 14.96
CA CYS A 126 3.58 1.51 14.14
C CYS A 126 4.92 0.77 14.16
N SER A 127 6.06 1.48 13.99
CA SER A 127 7.39 0.87 14.00
C SER A 127 7.77 0.32 15.38
N GLU A 128 7.41 1.01 16.45
CA GLU A 128 7.62 0.56 17.83
C GLU A 128 6.80 -0.69 18.15
N TYR A 129 5.51 -0.70 17.81
CA TYR A 129 4.64 -1.86 18.02
C TYR A 129 5.12 -3.09 17.26
N LEU A 130 5.46 -2.93 15.98
CA LEU A 130 5.96 -4.02 15.15
C LEU A 130 7.42 -4.39 15.40
N ARG A 131 8.14 -3.61 16.20
CA ARG A 131 9.56 -3.81 16.51
C ARG A 131 10.44 -3.86 15.27
N VAL A 132 10.20 -2.93 14.32
CA VAL A 132 10.94 -2.77 13.07
C VAL A 132 11.55 -1.37 12.97
N SER A 133 12.51 -1.20 12.07
CA SER A 133 13.01 0.14 11.74
C SER A 133 11.89 1.02 11.18
N TRP A 134 11.88 2.27 11.62
CA TRP A 134 10.97 3.30 11.12
C TRP A 134 10.98 3.42 9.58
N ASP A 135 12.14 3.24 8.94
CA ASP A 135 12.27 3.28 7.49
C ASP A 135 11.63 2.09 6.77
N SER A 136 11.34 1.00 7.48
CA SER A 136 10.74 -0.20 6.89
C SER A 136 9.26 -0.03 6.55
N VAL A 137 8.53 0.81 7.30
CA VAL A 137 7.06 0.94 7.18
C VAL A 137 6.65 1.51 5.81
N GLY A 138 7.34 2.53 5.32
CA GLY A 138 7.03 3.12 4.01
C GLY A 138 7.14 2.13 2.84
N PRO A 139 8.27 1.41 2.68
CA PRO A 139 8.40 0.36 1.67
C PRO A 139 7.36 -0.77 1.77
N MET A 140 6.90 -1.14 2.98
CA MET A 140 5.81 -2.12 3.16
C MET A 140 4.52 -1.60 2.54
N ILE A 141 4.14 -0.35 2.87
CA ILE A 141 2.94 0.28 2.32
C ILE A 141 2.99 0.30 0.79
N THR A 142 4.13 0.69 0.20
CA THR A 142 4.29 0.73 -1.26
C THR A 142 4.09 -0.64 -1.91
N ARG A 143 4.59 -1.72 -1.31
CA ARG A 143 4.44 -3.06 -1.87
C ARG A 143 3.00 -3.57 -1.75
N VAL A 144 2.35 -3.31 -0.63
CA VAL A 144 0.94 -3.69 -0.43
C VAL A 144 0.02 -2.90 -1.36
N GLU A 145 0.24 -1.59 -1.49
CA GLU A 145 -0.52 -0.74 -2.40
C GLU A 145 -0.39 -1.21 -3.85
N LYS A 146 0.82 -1.57 -4.27
CA LYS A 146 1.05 -2.13 -5.60
C LYS A 146 0.22 -3.40 -5.83
N ASP A 147 0.24 -4.36 -4.89
CA ASP A 147 -0.53 -5.60 -5.00
C ASP A 147 -2.05 -5.33 -5.07
N LEU A 148 -2.54 -4.36 -4.26
CA LEU A 148 -3.96 -4.01 -4.23
C LEU A 148 -4.41 -3.26 -5.49
N SER A 149 -3.52 -2.52 -6.12
CA SER A 149 -3.81 -1.79 -7.37
C SER A 149 -3.68 -2.67 -8.63
N GLU A 150 -3.00 -3.83 -8.53
CA GLU A 150 -2.91 -4.77 -9.64
C GLU A 150 -4.31 -5.33 -10.01
N GLY A 151 -4.76 -5.04 -11.22
CA GLY A 151 -6.07 -5.49 -11.73
C GLY A 151 -7.26 -4.59 -11.36
N HIS A 152 -7.05 -3.49 -10.63
CA HIS A 152 -8.09 -2.50 -10.34
C HIS A 152 -7.70 -1.15 -10.93
N ASN A 153 -8.53 -0.64 -11.82
CA ASN A 153 -8.39 0.74 -12.27
C ASN A 153 -9.09 1.65 -11.24
N ARG A 154 -8.31 2.45 -10.51
CA ARG A 154 -8.83 3.40 -9.50
C ARG A 154 -9.79 4.45 -10.07
N TYR A 155 -9.85 4.58 -11.39
CA TYR A 155 -10.74 5.50 -12.10
C TYR A 155 -12.01 4.84 -12.61
N ASP A 156 -12.18 3.53 -12.41
CA ASP A 156 -13.42 2.87 -12.76
C ASP A 156 -14.57 3.35 -11.87
N SER A 157 -15.71 3.61 -12.48
CA SER A 157 -16.94 4.04 -11.78
C SER A 157 -16.82 5.37 -11.02
N LEU A 158 -16.02 6.31 -11.53
CA LEU A 158 -15.98 7.68 -11.02
C LEU A 158 -17.22 8.47 -11.50
N VAL A 159 -18.31 8.38 -10.74
CA VAL A 159 -19.56 9.12 -11.03
C VAL A 159 -19.65 10.42 -10.22
N ARG A 160 -19.32 10.36 -8.96
CA ARG A 160 -19.35 11.50 -8.03
C ARG A 160 -18.00 11.70 -7.38
N ILE A 161 -17.37 12.85 -7.59
CA ILE A 161 -16.04 13.14 -7.05
C ILE A 161 -16.03 14.39 -6.18
N ALA A 162 -15.12 14.42 -5.23
CA ALA A 162 -14.79 15.62 -4.47
C ALA A 162 -13.36 16.06 -4.77
N ILE A 163 -13.16 17.36 -4.89
CA ILE A 163 -11.87 18.02 -5.04
C ILE A 163 -11.59 18.79 -3.77
N ASP A 164 -10.45 18.55 -3.15
CA ASP A 164 -10.02 19.28 -1.96
C ASP A 164 -8.51 19.54 -1.98
N GLU A 165 -8.12 20.62 -1.30
CA GLU A 165 -6.73 21.04 -1.18
C GLU A 165 -6.32 21.08 0.28
N THR A 166 -5.21 20.45 0.57
CA THR A 166 -4.67 20.40 1.93
C THR A 166 -3.21 20.81 2.00
N SER A 167 -2.87 21.63 3.00
CA SER A 167 -1.47 21.90 3.32
C SER A 167 -0.87 20.74 4.10
N TYR A 168 0.19 20.15 3.60
CA TYR A 168 0.85 19.01 4.25
C TYR A 168 2.18 19.37 4.91
N LYS A 169 2.70 20.58 4.69
CA LYS A 169 3.98 21.04 5.25
C LYS A 169 3.99 22.56 5.39
N LYS A 170 4.71 23.07 6.40
CA LYS A 170 4.98 24.50 6.55
C LYS A 170 5.63 25.07 5.27
N GLY A 171 5.32 26.31 4.91
CA GLY A 171 5.83 26.98 3.71
C GLY A 171 4.95 26.77 2.48
N HIS A 172 3.62 26.83 2.65
CA HIS A 172 2.62 26.78 1.56
C HIS A 172 2.77 25.60 0.60
N LYS A 173 3.08 24.41 1.14
CA LYS A 173 3.12 23.18 0.36
C LYS A 173 1.77 22.48 0.43
N TYR A 174 1.09 22.43 -0.70
CA TYR A 174 -0.24 21.87 -0.84
C TYR A 174 -0.24 20.54 -1.58
N LEU A 175 -1.29 19.78 -1.35
CA LEU A 175 -1.70 18.63 -2.15
C LEU A 175 -3.13 18.85 -2.58
N THR A 176 -3.42 18.57 -3.84
CA THR A 176 -4.78 18.46 -4.37
C THR A 176 -5.20 17.00 -4.32
N LEU A 177 -6.34 16.74 -3.74
CA LEU A 177 -6.90 15.40 -3.52
C LEU A 177 -8.17 15.25 -4.33
N ILE A 178 -8.31 14.11 -5.01
CA ILE A 178 -9.56 13.71 -5.64
C ILE A 178 -10.10 12.49 -4.90
N LEU A 179 -11.33 12.59 -4.45
CA LEU A 179 -12.02 11.52 -3.73
C LEU A 179 -13.21 11.03 -4.55
N ASN A 180 -13.45 9.73 -4.51
CA ASN A 180 -14.70 9.15 -4.97
C ASN A 180 -15.71 9.21 -3.83
N HIS A 181 -16.84 9.91 -4.04
CA HIS A 181 -17.91 10.05 -3.03
C HIS A 181 -18.60 8.74 -2.71
N ASP A 182 -18.67 7.82 -3.68
CA ASP A 182 -19.40 6.57 -3.53
C ASP A 182 -18.66 5.57 -2.65
N THR A 183 -17.33 5.53 -2.78
CA THR A 183 -16.47 4.63 -2.01
C THR A 183 -15.76 5.30 -0.84
N ASN A 184 -15.81 6.62 -0.75
CA ASN A 184 -15.01 7.43 0.17
C ASN A 184 -13.48 7.19 0.04
N ALA A 185 -13.03 6.74 -1.12
CA ALA A 185 -11.62 6.50 -1.39
C ALA A 185 -10.96 7.71 -2.05
N VAL A 186 -9.69 7.97 -1.70
CA VAL A 186 -8.87 8.89 -2.48
C VAL A 186 -8.40 8.18 -3.73
N VAL A 187 -8.75 8.71 -4.89
CA VAL A 187 -8.43 8.11 -6.18
C VAL A 187 -7.22 8.77 -6.84
N TRP A 188 -6.91 10.00 -6.48
CA TRP A 188 -5.75 10.71 -7.02
C TRP A 188 -5.20 11.76 -6.04
N ILE A 189 -3.90 11.99 -6.09
CA ILE A 189 -3.20 13.00 -5.29
C ILE A 189 -2.17 13.71 -6.19
N GLY A 190 -2.32 15.03 -6.33
CA GLY A 190 -1.36 15.88 -7.02
C GLY A 190 -0.58 16.78 -6.07
N ARG A 191 0.68 17.08 -6.39
CA ARG A 191 1.46 18.07 -5.64
C ARG A 191 1.15 19.47 -6.12
N GLY A 192 0.90 20.36 -5.18
CA GLY A 192 0.55 21.75 -5.46
C GLY A 192 -0.95 21.99 -5.33
N TYR A 193 -1.36 23.11 -5.88
CA TYR A 193 -2.75 23.55 -5.95
C TYR A 193 -2.97 24.34 -7.24
N GLY A 194 -4.22 24.54 -7.60
CA GLY A 194 -4.57 25.36 -8.74
C GLY A 194 -4.87 24.55 -10.01
N LYS A 195 -5.25 25.29 -11.06
CA LYS A 195 -5.76 24.76 -12.31
C LYS A 195 -4.85 23.69 -12.94
N SER A 196 -3.54 23.98 -13.05
CA SER A 196 -2.58 23.07 -13.70
C SER A 196 -2.42 21.72 -12.99
N VAL A 197 -2.64 21.67 -11.67
CA VAL A 197 -2.59 20.40 -10.91
C VAL A 197 -3.86 19.59 -11.17
N LEU A 198 -5.02 20.25 -11.20
CA LEU A 198 -6.29 19.58 -11.48
C LEU A 198 -6.35 19.08 -12.93
N GLU A 199 -5.77 19.81 -13.88
CA GLU A 199 -5.64 19.38 -15.29
C GLU A 199 -4.84 18.08 -15.43
N GLN A 200 -3.82 17.85 -14.60
CA GLN A 200 -3.06 16.58 -14.59
C GLN A 200 -3.98 15.40 -14.27
N PHE A 201 -4.86 15.53 -13.28
CA PHE A 201 -5.83 14.50 -12.97
C PHE A 201 -6.74 14.20 -14.16
N PHE A 202 -7.34 15.22 -14.78
CA PHE A 202 -8.24 15.01 -15.90
C PHE A 202 -7.52 14.45 -17.14
N ALA A 203 -6.23 14.74 -17.31
CA ALA A 203 -5.42 14.19 -18.39
C ALA A 203 -5.15 12.67 -18.22
N GLU A 204 -5.16 12.15 -17.00
CA GLU A 204 -5.03 10.71 -16.76
C GLU A 204 -6.33 9.93 -17.08
N LEU A 205 -7.48 10.61 -17.16
CA LEU A 205 -8.77 9.98 -17.46
C LEU A 205 -9.01 9.85 -18.95
N THR A 206 -9.63 8.74 -19.38
CA THR A 206 -10.13 8.62 -20.73
C THR A 206 -11.32 9.56 -20.99
N PRO A 207 -11.67 9.86 -22.25
CA PRO A 207 -12.86 10.65 -22.57
C PRO A 207 -14.15 10.06 -21.96
N GLU A 208 -14.29 8.73 -21.98
CA GLU A 208 -15.44 8.01 -21.43
C GLU A 208 -15.50 8.15 -19.89
N GLN A 209 -14.37 8.05 -19.22
CA GLN A 209 -14.28 8.24 -17.76
C GLN A 209 -14.63 9.67 -17.37
N ARG A 210 -14.19 10.68 -18.14
CA ARG A 210 -14.58 12.08 -17.92
C ARG A 210 -16.07 12.31 -18.15
N ALA A 211 -16.64 11.70 -19.18
CA ALA A 211 -18.07 11.79 -19.47
C ALA A 211 -18.96 11.09 -18.42
N ALA A 212 -18.43 10.08 -17.74
CA ALA A 212 -19.14 9.37 -16.69
C ALA A 212 -19.28 10.19 -15.38
N ILE A 213 -18.47 11.24 -15.18
CA ILE A 213 -18.52 12.11 -14.00
C ILE A 213 -19.77 12.98 -14.09
N GLN A 214 -20.71 12.82 -13.16
CA GLN A 214 -21.98 13.52 -13.09
C GLN A 214 -21.99 14.63 -12.05
N LEU A 215 -21.25 14.45 -10.96
CA LEU A 215 -21.21 15.40 -9.85
C LEU A 215 -19.77 15.65 -9.39
N VAL A 216 -19.42 16.91 -9.29
CA VAL A 216 -18.14 17.34 -8.72
C VAL A 216 -18.41 18.30 -7.57
N SER A 217 -17.92 18.00 -6.38
CA SER A 217 -17.91 18.91 -5.25
C SER A 217 -16.53 19.48 -5.00
N GLY A 218 -16.44 20.72 -4.62
CA GLY A 218 -15.17 21.39 -4.29
C GLY A 218 -15.40 22.66 -3.48
N ASP A 219 -14.31 23.30 -3.07
CA ASP A 219 -14.44 24.61 -2.47
C ASP A 219 -14.91 25.64 -3.52
N GLY A 220 -15.27 26.84 -3.08
CA GLY A 220 -15.81 27.89 -3.96
C GLY A 220 -14.77 28.55 -4.90
N ALA A 221 -13.60 27.99 -5.06
CA ALA A 221 -12.57 28.56 -5.93
C ALA A 221 -13.01 28.51 -7.40
N ARG A 222 -13.08 29.68 -8.04
CA ARG A 222 -13.59 29.84 -9.40
C ARG A 222 -12.84 28.95 -10.40
N TRP A 223 -11.53 28.84 -10.25
CA TRP A 223 -10.70 28.03 -11.14
C TRP A 223 -11.05 26.53 -11.10
N ILE A 224 -11.54 25.98 -9.97
CA ILE A 224 -12.00 24.59 -9.90
C ILE A 224 -13.22 24.42 -10.79
N LYS A 225 -14.23 25.28 -10.62
CA LYS A 225 -15.45 25.26 -11.44
C LYS A 225 -15.13 25.37 -12.94
N ASP A 226 -14.27 26.34 -13.30
CA ASP A 226 -13.90 26.57 -14.70
C ASP A 226 -13.17 25.36 -15.29
N THR A 227 -12.29 24.71 -14.54
CA THR A 227 -11.59 23.50 -14.98
C THR A 227 -12.53 22.31 -15.12
N VAL A 228 -13.43 22.10 -14.15
CA VAL A 228 -14.44 21.04 -14.23
C VAL A 228 -15.34 21.23 -15.44
N GLN A 229 -15.81 22.46 -15.70
CA GLN A 229 -16.64 22.77 -16.85
C GLN A 229 -15.91 22.50 -18.19
N ALA A 230 -14.62 22.73 -18.24
CA ALA A 230 -13.81 22.47 -19.45
C ALA A 230 -13.60 20.99 -19.74
N TYR A 231 -13.39 20.17 -18.71
CA TYR A 231 -13.05 18.73 -18.87
C TYR A 231 -14.25 17.80 -18.73
N CYS A 232 -15.28 18.21 -17.97
CA CYS A 232 -16.50 17.44 -17.69
C CYS A 232 -17.74 18.35 -17.85
N PRO A 233 -18.05 18.80 -19.09
CA PRO A 233 -19.13 19.79 -19.33
C PRO A 233 -20.51 19.28 -18.91
N GLY A 234 -20.73 17.96 -18.87
CA GLY A 234 -21.96 17.33 -18.39
C GLY A 234 -22.09 17.21 -16.87
N ALA A 235 -21.02 17.52 -16.11
CA ALA A 235 -21.06 17.36 -14.67
C ALA A 235 -21.66 18.60 -13.97
N THR A 236 -22.47 18.33 -12.94
CA THR A 236 -22.95 19.37 -12.03
C THR A 236 -21.87 19.70 -11.02
N PHE A 237 -21.48 20.98 -10.92
CA PHE A 237 -20.57 21.45 -9.88
C PHE A 237 -21.34 21.91 -8.66
N CYS A 238 -21.07 21.31 -7.51
CA CYS A 238 -21.61 21.69 -6.22
C CYS A 238 -20.54 22.36 -5.35
N MET A 239 -20.75 23.61 -5.00
CA MET A 239 -19.88 24.29 -4.06
C MET A 239 -20.09 23.71 -2.66
N SER A 240 -19.08 23.06 -2.11
CA SER A 240 -19.08 22.68 -0.70
C SER A 240 -18.90 23.97 0.11
N LYS A 241 -19.89 24.32 0.94
CA LYS A 241 -19.67 25.35 1.97
C LYS A 241 -18.43 24.93 2.77
N LYS A 242 -17.53 25.89 3.02
CA LYS A 242 -16.32 25.70 3.83
C LYS A 242 -16.65 24.75 4.98
N TRP A 243 -15.94 23.65 5.07
CA TRP A 243 -16.18 22.54 5.99
C TRP A 243 -16.25 23.07 7.42
N ASP A 244 -17.42 23.52 7.83
CA ASP A 244 -17.65 23.98 9.19
C ASP A 244 -17.62 22.75 10.11
N THR A 245 -16.65 22.77 11.00
CA THR A 245 -16.26 21.59 11.78
C THR A 245 -17.32 21.14 12.78
N ASN A 246 -18.38 21.89 12.99
CA ASN A 246 -19.28 21.69 14.15
C ASN A 246 -20.74 21.34 13.84
N THR A 247 -21.24 21.41 12.61
CA THR A 247 -22.69 21.41 12.41
C THR A 247 -23.30 20.39 11.46
N ASN A 248 -22.52 19.55 10.73
CA ASN A 248 -23.14 18.61 9.79
C ASN A 248 -22.70 17.14 10.02
N PRO A 249 -23.59 16.25 10.51
CA PRO A 249 -23.30 14.84 10.73
C PRO A 249 -22.98 14.07 9.43
N ALA A 250 -23.46 14.51 8.26
CA ALA A 250 -23.14 13.89 6.97
C ALA A 250 -21.68 14.09 6.55
N THR A 251 -20.97 15.08 7.13
CA THR A 251 -19.56 15.37 6.83
C THR A 251 -18.57 14.69 7.80
N ALA A 252 -19.06 14.10 8.88
CA ALA A 252 -18.24 13.42 9.87
C ALA A 252 -17.42 12.24 9.32
N PRO A 253 -17.93 11.40 8.39
CA PRO A 253 -17.14 10.34 7.76
C PRO A 253 -15.97 10.87 6.94
N LEU A 254 -16.18 11.95 6.20
CA LEU A 254 -15.13 12.57 5.37
C LEU A 254 -14.05 13.25 6.24
N LYS A 255 -14.40 13.86 7.37
CA LYS A 255 -13.42 14.40 8.34
C LYS A 255 -12.54 13.30 8.94
N ARG A 256 -13.11 12.15 9.28
CA ARG A 256 -12.34 10.98 9.75
C ARG A 256 -11.42 10.48 8.65
N LEU A 257 -11.89 10.45 7.40
CA LEU A 257 -11.11 10.10 6.24
C LEU A 257 -9.98 11.11 6.02
N PHE A 258 -10.27 12.42 6.09
CA PHE A 258 -9.25 13.48 5.97
C PHE A 258 -8.18 13.40 7.05
N ARG A 259 -8.56 13.20 8.31
CA ARG A 259 -7.57 12.95 9.38
C ARG A 259 -6.74 11.70 9.12
N ARG A 260 -7.35 10.63 8.61
CA ARG A 260 -6.64 9.40 8.22
C ARG A 260 -5.71 9.66 7.03
N ILE A 261 -6.16 10.41 6.02
CA ILE A 261 -5.34 10.79 4.86
C ILE A 261 -4.19 11.70 5.28
N LEU A 262 -4.40 12.68 6.14
CA LEU A 262 -3.35 13.54 6.68
C LEU A 262 -2.35 12.75 7.53
N LEU A 263 -2.80 11.80 8.34
CA LEU A 263 -1.92 10.86 9.04
C LEU A 263 -1.14 9.98 8.05
N PHE A 264 -1.79 9.52 7.01
CA PHE A 264 -1.20 8.74 5.93
C PHE A 264 -0.19 9.58 5.13
N ILE A 265 -0.53 10.82 4.74
CA ILE A 265 0.34 11.74 4.01
C ILE A 265 1.53 12.20 4.87
N ASN A 266 1.35 12.49 6.15
CA ASN A 266 2.44 12.80 7.07
C ASN A 266 3.37 11.60 7.27
N ASN A 267 2.83 10.38 7.20
CA ASN A 267 3.61 9.15 7.14
C ASN A 267 4.30 8.94 5.77
N TRP A 268 3.78 9.57 4.69
CA TRP A 268 4.21 9.43 3.29
C TRP A 268 5.16 10.53 2.80
N SER A 269 5.52 11.48 3.61
CA SER A 269 6.40 12.59 3.20
C SER A 269 7.74 12.13 2.59
N HIS A 270 8.18 10.92 2.87
CA HIS A 270 9.33 10.26 2.23
C HIS A 270 8.99 9.59 0.89
N PHE A 271 7.78 9.11 0.69
CA PHE A 271 7.32 8.52 -0.58
C PHE A 271 7.24 9.59 -1.67
N LEU A 272 6.74 10.76 -1.33
CA LEU A 272 6.64 11.89 -2.24
C LEU A 272 8.01 12.44 -2.73
N ARG A 273 9.13 12.06 -2.10
CA ARG A 273 10.49 12.41 -2.57
C ARG A 273 11.00 11.55 -3.73
N ARG A 274 10.35 10.44 -4.04
CA ARG A 274 10.79 9.50 -5.11
C ARG A 274 10.10 9.75 -6.46
N PHE A 275 9.17 10.69 -6.54
CA PHE A 275 8.50 11.10 -7.78
C PHE A 275 8.95 12.49 -8.27
N THR A 276 10.14 12.91 -7.88
CA THR A 276 10.90 14.02 -8.50
C THR A 276 12.02 13.47 -9.32
#